data_e730bbed71032743a07de998cf8579fd
#
_entry.id   e730bbed71032743a07de998cf8579fd
#
_cell.length_a   1.000
_cell.length_b   1.000
_cell.length_c   1.000
_cell.angle_alpha   90.00
_cell.angle_beta   90.00
_cell.angle_gamma   90.00
#
_symmetry.space_group_name_H-M   'P 1'
#
loop_
_entity.id
_entity.type
_entity.pdbx_description
1 polymer ?
#
loop_
_entity_poly.entity_id
_entity_poly.type
_entity_poly.pdbx_seq_one_letter_code
_entity_poly.pdbx_strand_id
1 'polypeptide(L)'
;MKQADNQNNQTRRHWLLAGVGVAAGLAGATFAWQKFQPQGVMDEAVQNFWQQEFEKPEGGTLSFQSFRGKPLLVNFWATWCPPCIEELPLIDAFYAANQAKSFQVVGLAVDQPSMVRRYLTQKPLRFPNGLAGFNGTALGQTLGNAQSVLPYSVLFAANGRLLK
;
A
#
# COMPACT_ATOMS: atom_id res chain seq x y z
N MET A 1 -14.75 3.10 -70.08
CA MET A 1 -13.75 2.51 -69.18
C MET A 1 -13.13 3.45 -68.12
N LYS A 2 -13.55 4.73 -67.95
CA LYS A 2 -13.00 5.68 -66.93
C LYS A 2 -13.78 5.73 -65.61
N GLN A 3 -14.97 5.14 -65.50
CA GLN A 3 -15.76 5.19 -64.24
C GLN A 3 -15.43 4.11 -63.22
N ALA A 4 -14.95 2.96 -63.63
CA ALA A 4 -14.59 1.85 -62.72
C ALA A 4 -13.32 2.12 -61.91
N ASP A 5 -12.39 2.90 -62.44
CA ASP A 5 -11.10 3.20 -61.83
C ASP A 5 -11.24 4.23 -60.67
N ASN A 6 -12.22 5.13 -60.73
CA ASN A 6 -12.46 6.16 -59.71
C ASN A 6 -13.13 5.59 -58.45
N GLN A 7 -13.99 4.58 -58.57
CA GLN A 7 -14.64 3.93 -57.42
C GLN A 7 -13.63 3.11 -56.60
N ASN A 8 -12.71 2.43 -57.26
CA ASN A 8 -11.72 1.60 -56.58
C ASN A 8 -10.71 2.47 -55.77
N ASN A 9 -10.43 3.65 -56.28
CA ASN A 9 -9.49 4.59 -55.60
C ASN A 9 -10.14 5.28 -54.39
N GLN A 10 -11.45 5.55 -54.41
CA GLN A 10 -12.17 6.09 -53.25
C GLN A 10 -12.31 5.04 -52.14
N THR A 11 -12.63 3.80 -52.46
CA THR A 11 -12.75 2.71 -51.49
C THR A 11 -11.40 2.45 -50.78
N ARG A 12 -10.29 2.44 -51.51
CA ARG A 12 -8.94 2.28 -50.92
C ARG A 12 -8.58 3.42 -49.99
N ARG A 13 -8.95 4.67 -50.30
CA ARG A 13 -8.72 5.85 -49.41
C ARG A 13 -9.54 5.74 -48.13
N HIS A 14 -10.78 5.27 -48.18
CA HIS A 14 -11.61 5.07 -46.97
C HIS A 14 -11.05 3.96 -46.07
N TRP A 15 -10.55 2.87 -46.62
CA TRP A 15 -9.91 1.80 -45.87
C TRP A 15 -8.59 2.25 -45.22
N LEU A 16 -7.81 3.07 -45.90
CA LEU A 16 -6.56 3.64 -45.35
C LEU A 16 -6.85 4.63 -44.22
N LEU A 17 -7.85 5.49 -44.37
CA LEU A 17 -8.25 6.45 -43.33
C LEU A 17 -8.86 5.75 -42.11
N ALA A 18 -9.67 4.69 -42.33
CA ALA A 18 -10.19 3.86 -41.24
C ALA A 18 -9.09 3.15 -40.49
N GLY A 19 -8.08 2.59 -41.18
CA GLY A 19 -6.92 1.94 -40.55
C GLY A 19 -6.09 2.88 -39.71
N VAL A 20 -5.83 4.12 -40.17
CA VAL A 20 -5.08 5.15 -39.41
C VAL A 20 -5.88 5.60 -38.19
N GLY A 21 -7.20 5.76 -38.28
CA GLY A 21 -8.06 6.13 -37.15
C GLY A 21 -8.06 5.08 -36.04
N VAL A 22 -8.14 3.80 -36.41
CA VAL A 22 -8.08 2.69 -35.42
C VAL A 22 -6.71 2.60 -34.77
N ALA A 23 -5.61 2.72 -35.54
CA ALA A 23 -4.26 2.69 -35.00
C ALA A 23 -3.99 3.85 -34.03
N ALA A 24 -4.44 5.08 -34.37
CA ALA A 24 -4.31 6.25 -33.51
C ALA A 24 -5.18 6.12 -32.24
N GLY A 25 -6.38 5.55 -32.35
CA GLY A 25 -7.27 5.29 -31.21
C GLY A 25 -6.69 4.26 -30.24
N LEU A 26 -6.11 3.18 -30.75
CA LEU A 26 -5.46 2.15 -29.92
C LEU A 26 -4.17 2.69 -29.27
N ALA A 27 -3.35 3.45 -29.99
CA ALA A 27 -2.17 4.09 -29.43
C ALA A 27 -2.52 5.14 -28.35
N GLY A 28 -3.58 5.93 -28.59
CA GLY A 28 -4.09 6.89 -27.59
C GLY A 28 -4.66 6.21 -26.36
N ALA A 29 -5.40 5.11 -26.51
CA ALA A 29 -5.97 4.34 -25.42
C ALA A 29 -4.88 3.66 -24.57
N THR A 30 -3.86 3.06 -25.20
CA THR A 30 -2.73 2.45 -24.48
C THR A 30 -1.88 3.49 -23.75
N PHE A 31 -1.62 4.64 -24.38
CA PHE A 31 -0.91 5.75 -23.74
C PHE A 31 -1.69 6.34 -22.56
N ALA A 32 -3.01 6.55 -22.73
CA ALA A 32 -3.86 7.01 -21.64
C ALA A 32 -3.91 5.99 -20.50
N TRP A 33 -4.03 4.70 -20.82
CA TRP A 33 -4.05 3.65 -19.81
C TRP A 33 -2.73 3.59 -19.01
N GLN A 34 -1.58 3.68 -19.67
CA GLN A 34 -0.27 3.73 -18.99
C GLN A 34 -0.10 4.99 -18.14
N LYS A 35 -0.59 6.15 -18.60
CA LYS A 35 -0.43 7.44 -17.90
C LYS A 35 -1.42 7.62 -16.75
N PHE A 36 -2.59 6.99 -16.81
CA PHE A 36 -3.64 7.11 -15.78
C PHE A 36 -3.76 5.86 -14.89
N GLN A 37 -2.76 4.98 -14.88
CA GLN A 37 -2.75 3.87 -13.94
C GLN A 37 -2.49 4.40 -12.51
N PRO A 38 -3.40 4.11 -11.53
CA PRO A 38 -3.20 4.49 -10.13
C PRO A 38 -1.97 3.84 -9.48
N GLN A 39 -1.35 2.88 -10.15
CA GLN A 39 -0.20 2.10 -9.65
C GLN A 39 1.02 2.97 -9.36
N GLY A 40 1.30 4.01 -10.15
CA GLY A 40 2.46 4.87 -9.92
C GLY A 40 2.43 5.63 -8.58
N VAL A 41 1.25 6.10 -8.18
CA VAL A 41 1.08 6.80 -6.89
C VAL A 41 1.20 5.84 -5.71
N MET A 42 0.67 4.62 -5.85
CA MET A 42 0.82 3.57 -4.82
C MET A 42 2.25 3.08 -4.73
N ASP A 43 2.97 2.96 -5.85
CA ASP A 43 4.39 2.56 -5.84
C ASP A 43 5.25 3.61 -5.14
N GLU A 44 5.00 4.91 -5.35
CA GLU A 44 5.69 6.00 -4.65
C GLU A 44 5.35 5.99 -3.15
N ALA A 45 4.07 5.87 -2.78
CA ALA A 45 3.65 5.77 -1.39
C ALA A 45 4.31 4.58 -0.66
N VAL A 46 4.39 3.43 -1.33
CA VAL A 46 5.07 2.23 -0.81
C VAL A 46 6.57 2.45 -0.66
N GLN A 47 7.23 3.11 -1.64
CA GLN A 47 8.65 3.44 -1.51
C GLN A 47 8.89 4.41 -0.33
N ASN A 48 8.06 5.44 -0.20
CA ASN A 48 8.13 6.40 0.90
C ASN A 48 7.87 5.72 2.26
N PHE A 49 6.93 4.76 2.32
CA PHE A 49 6.68 3.97 3.52
C PHE A 49 7.95 3.22 3.99
N TRP A 50 8.68 2.58 3.08
CA TRP A 50 9.91 1.85 3.44
C TRP A 50 11.04 2.74 3.95
N GLN A 51 10.97 4.05 3.73
CA GLN A 51 11.94 5.03 4.25
C GLN A 51 11.54 5.57 5.64
N GLN A 52 10.34 5.21 6.14
CA GLN A 52 9.86 5.73 7.42
C GLN A 52 10.62 5.13 8.60
N GLU A 53 10.78 5.96 9.60
CA GLU A 53 11.34 5.61 10.90
C GLU A 53 10.42 6.14 12.01
N PHE A 54 10.25 5.36 13.06
CA PHE A 54 9.42 5.72 14.21
C PHE A 54 10.18 5.50 15.50
N GLU A 55 9.89 6.30 16.52
CA GLU A 55 10.35 6.04 17.87
C GLU A 55 9.65 4.78 18.41
N LYS A 56 10.39 3.90 19.08
CA LYS A 56 9.79 2.76 19.79
C LYS A 56 9.26 3.21 21.16
N PRO A 57 8.21 2.56 21.70
CA PRO A 57 7.70 2.85 23.04
C PRO A 57 8.77 2.74 24.14
N GLU A 58 9.66 1.78 24.00
CA GLU A 58 10.80 1.54 24.94
C GLU A 58 12.03 2.41 24.65
N GLY A 59 11.99 3.24 23.63
CA GLY A 59 13.10 4.07 23.17
C GLY A 59 13.87 3.45 21.99
N GLY A 60 14.63 4.31 21.31
CA GLY A 60 15.31 3.95 20.08
C GLY A 60 14.42 4.01 18.83
N THR A 61 14.98 3.68 17.69
CA THR A 61 14.34 3.83 16.37
C THR A 61 13.90 2.49 15.81
N LEU A 62 12.70 2.46 15.24
CA LEU A 62 12.15 1.39 14.42
C LEU A 62 12.21 1.84 12.98
N SER A 63 13.13 1.27 12.20
CA SER A 63 13.29 1.57 10.78
C SER A 63 12.64 0.48 9.92
N PHE A 64 11.73 0.86 9.01
CA PHE A 64 11.05 -0.10 8.13
C PHE A 64 12.00 -0.76 7.14
N GLN A 65 13.13 -0.14 6.81
CA GLN A 65 14.17 -0.75 5.98
C GLN A 65 14.65 -2.09 6.53
N SER A 66 14.68 -2.26 7.87
CA SER A 66 15.15 -3.49 8.52
C SER A 66 14.22 -4.70 8.32
N PHE A 67 12.98 -4.46 7.88
CA PHE A 67 11.98 -5.50 7.62
C PHE A 67 11.91 -5.93 6.15
N ARG A 68 12.68 -5.31 5.25
CA ARG A 68 12.72 -5.72 3.84
C ARG A 68 13.24 -7.15 3.69
N GLY A 69 12.81 -7.81 2.61
CA GLY A 69 13.21 -9.19 2.30
C GLY A 69 12.36 -10.26 2.97
N LYS A 70 11.37 -9.86 3.80
CA LYS A 70 10.44 -10.77 4.48
C LYS A 70 9.00 -10.27 4.34
N PRO A 71 8.00 -11.16 4.34
CA PRO A 71 6.60 -10.71 4.42
C PRO A 71 6.37 -9.94 5.71
N LEU A 72 5.72 -8.77 5.60
CA LEU A 72 5.48 -7.86 6.72
C LEU A 72 4.00 -7.50 6.82
N LEU A 73 3.40 -7.75 7.98
CA LEU A 73 2.11 -7.20 8.39
C LEU A 73 2.35 -5.93 9.20
N VAL A 74 1.74 -4.83 8.79
CA VAL A 74 1.72 -3.58 9.56
C VAL A 74 0.30 -3.33 10.04
N ASN A 75 0.12 -3.24 11.35
CA ASN A 75 -1.19 -2.98 11.97
C ASN A 75 -1.20 -1.59 12.59
N PHE A 76 -2.11 -0.74 12.12
CA PHE A 76 -2.37 0.59 12.68
C PHE A 76 -3.43 0.45 13.77
N TRP A 77 -3.09 0.90 14.99
CA TRP A 77 -3.92 0.72 16.18
C TRP A 77 -3.86 1.90 17.14
N ALA A 78 -4.77 1.95 18.11
CA ALA A 78 -4.74 2.96 19.17
C ALA A 78 -5.31 2.40 20.48
N THR A 79 -4.91 2.98 21.62
CA THR A 79 -5.41 2.56 22.94
C THR A 79 -6.88 2.90 23.18
N TRP A 80 -7.38 3.93 22.50
CA TRP A 80 -8.77 4.39 22.55
C TRP A 80 -9.70 3.66 21.56
N CYS A 81 -9.18 2.70 20.80
CA CYS A 81 -9.92 1.95 19.77
C CYS A 81 -10.26 0.54 20.30
N PRO A 82 -11.50 0.28 20.78
CA PRO A 82 -11.86 -1.00 21.35
C PRO A 82 -11.60 -2.20 20.43
N PRO A 83 -12.01 -2.19 19.14
CA PRO A 83 -11.73 -3.32 18.24
C PRO A 83 -10.23 -3.53 18.00
N CYS A 84 -9.41 -2.46 18.06
CA CYS A 84 -7.94 -2.63 17.99
C CYS A 84 -7.44 -3.45 19.18
N ILE A 85 -7.92 -3.14 20.39
CA ILE A 85 -7.50 -3.81 21.63
C ILE A 85 -7.91 -5.28 21.64
N GLU A 86 -9.03 -5.62 21.01
CA GLU A 86 -9.49 -7.00 20.85
C GLU A 86 -8.65 -7.77 19.82
N GLU A 87 -8.18 -7.11 18.76
CA GLU A 87 -7.38 -7.72 17.68
C GLU A 87 -5.91 -7.95 18.08
N LEU A 88 -5.30 -7.06 18.88
CA LEU A 88 -3.88 -7.11 19.22
C LEU A 88 -3.41 -8.46 19.78
N PRO A 89 -4.13 -9.15 20.70
CA PRO A 89 -3.74 -10.47 21.19
C PRO A 89 -3.73 -11.54 20.09
N LEU A 90 -4.62 -11.44 19.10
CA LEU A 90 -4.69 -12.38 17.97
C LEU A 90 -3.51 -12.18 17.03
N ILE A 91 -3.14 -10.94 16.76
CA ILE A 91 -1.95 -10.58 15.96
C ILE A 91 -0.68 -11.03 16.70
N ASP A 92 -0.62 -10.86 18.01
CA ASP A 92 0.51 -11.28 18.82
C ASP A 92 0.69 -12.82 18.83
N ALA A 93 -0.41 -13.57 18.93
CA ALA A 93 -0.41 -15.01 18.81
C ALA A 93 0.02 -15.47 17.41
N PHE A 94 -0.46 -14.80 16.36
CA PHE A 94 -0.05 -15.05 14.99
C PHE A 94 1.45 -14.80 14.79
N TYR A 95 1.98 -13.69 15.31
CA TYR A 95 3.40 -13.38 15.24
C TYR A 95 4.23 -14.47 15.93
N ALA A 96 3.87 -14.87 17.14
CA ALA A 96 4.58 -15.91 17.88
C ALA A 96 4.64 -17.24 17.12
N ALA A 97 3.56 -17.61 16.44
CA ALA A 97 3.48 -18.87 15.67
C ALA A 97 4.25 -18.83 14.34
N ASN A 98 4.55 -17.62 13.79
CA ASN A 98 5.07 -17.49 12.44
C ASN A 98 6.41 -16.73 12.34
N GLN A 99 6.93 -16.14 13.41
CA GLN A 99 8.21 -15.42 13.40
C GLN A 99 9.38 -16.33 12.97
N ALA A 100 9.38 -17.58 13.39
CA ALA A 100 10.38 -18.58 12.98
C ALA A 100 10.32 -18.90 11.47
N LYS A 101 9.18 -18.65 10.81
CA LYS A 101 8.96 -18.78 9.37
C LYS A 101 9.28 -17.51 8.59
N SER A 102 10.02 -16.58 9.22
CA SER A 102 10.39 -15.28 8.66
C SER A 102 9.23 -14.30 8.41
N PHE A 103 8.03 -14.55 8.95
CA PHE A 103 6.93 -13.60 8.88
C PHE A 103 7.12 -12.49 9.93
N GLN A 104 7.01 -11.23 9.51
CA GLN A 104 7.20 -10.08 10.36
C GLN A 104 5.86 -9.39 10.66
N VAL A 105 5.75 -8.82 11.85
CA VAL A 105 4.63 -7.96 12.26
C VAL A 105 5.19 -6.70 12.90
N VAL A 106 4.59 -5.56 12.60
CA VAL A 106 4.86 -4.27 13.24
C VAL A 106 3.54 -3.61 13.60
N GLY A 107 3.40 -3.14 14.83
CA GLY A 107 2.32 -2.25 15.24
C GLY A 107 2.72 -0.78 15.03
N LEU A 108 1.85 0.01 14.43
CA LEU A 108 1.98 1.47 14.36
C LEU A 108 0.87 2.11 15.20
N ALA A 109 1.28 2.67 16.35
CA ALA A 109 0.34 3.28 17.28
C ALA A 109 -0.02 4.70 16.86
N VAL A 110 -1.29 4.90 16.52
CA VAL A 110 -1.90 6.20 16.15
C VAL A 110 -2.50 6.83 17.41
N ASP A 111 -1.63 7.19 18.33
CA ASP A 111 -2.03 7.64 19.67
C ASP A 111 -0.92 8.48 20.33
N GLN A 112 -1.22 9.05 21.49
CA GLN A 112 -0.23 9.74 22.31
C GLN A 112 0.83 8.76 22.84
N PRO A 113 2.13 9.09 22.77
CA PRO A 113 3.21 8.20 23.19
C PRO A 113 3.06 7.69 24.64
N SER A 114 2.62 8.55 25.56
CA SER A 114 2.42 8.20 26.98
C SER A 114 1.35 7.12 27.18
N MET A 115 0.26 7.19 26.40
CA MET A 115 -0.84 6.22 26.46
C MET A 115 -0.39 4.86 25.89
N VAL A 116 0.36 4.87 24.78
CA VAL A 116 0.92 3.66 24.18
C VAL A 116 1.89 2.96 25.15
N ARG A 117 2.84 3.72 25.71
CA ARG A 117 3.81 3.19 26.70
C ARG A 117 3.10 2.58 27.90
N ARG A 118 2.11 3.28 28.47
CA ARG A 118 1.31 2.78 29.60
C ARG A 118 0.57 1.48 29.23
N TYR A 119 -0.04 1.43 28.06
CA TYR A 119 -0.75 0.23 27.60
C TYR A 119 0.19 -0.96 27.44
N LEU A 120 1.33 -0.79 26.75
CA LEU A 120 2.29 -1.85 26.49
C LEU A 120 3.02 -2.32 27.76
N THR A 121 3.14 -1.47 28.78
CA THR A 121 3.63 -1.90 30.10
C THR A 121 2.66 -2.86 30.79
N GLN A 122 1.36 -2.67 30.61
CA GLN A 122 0.33 -3.52 31.22
C GLN A 122 0.02 -4.77 30.37
N LYS A 123 0.12 -4.63 29.04
CA LYS A 123 -0.18 -5.66 28.04
C LYS A 123 0.94 -5.71 27.01
N PRO A 124 2.07 -6.34 27.33
CA PRO A 124 3.21 -6.40 26.42
C PRO A 124 2.87 -7.23 25.18
N LEU A 125 3.35 -6.77 24.02
CA LEU A 125 3.26 -7.45 22.74
C LEU A 125 4.67 -7.95 22.34
N ARG A 126 4.73 -9.12 21.71
CA ARG A 126 5.99 -9.73 21.26
C ARG A 126 6.53 -9.13 19.98
N PHE A 127 5.65 -8.52 19.16
CA PHE A 127 6.08 -7.82 17.95
C PHE A 127 6.43 -6.36 18.24
N PRO A 128 7.38 -5.77 17.47
CA PRO A 128 7.79 -4.39 17.64
C PRO A 128 6.67 -3.40 17.36
N ASN A 129 6.67 -2.29 18.10
CA ASN A 129 5.73 -1.20 17.93
C ASN A 129 6.45 0.12 17.67
N GLY A 130 5.89 0.95 16.79
CA GLY A 130 6.33 2.31 16.51
C GLY A 130 5.29 3.33 16.94
N LEU A 131 5.74 4.48 17.45
CA LEU A 131 4.91 5.61 17.85
C LEU A 131 4.65 6.50 16.62
N ALA A 132 3.57 6.25 15.89
CA ALA A 132 3.22 7.02 14.70
C ALA A 132 2.50 8.34 15.04
N GLY A 133 2.00 8.47 16.27
CA GLY A 133 1.21 9.63 16.69
C GLY A 133 0.00 9.81 15.76
N PHE A 134 -0.60 10.98 15.80
CA PHE A 134 -1.77 11.26 14.93
C PHE A 134 -1.41 11.34 13.44
N ASN A 135 -0.13 11.56 13.09
CA ASN A 135 0.35 11.51 11.71
C ASN A 135 0.27 10.10 11.09
N GLY A 136 0.19 9.06 11.92
CA GLY A 136 -0.05 7.70 11.48
C GLY A 136 -1.32 7.52 10.67
N THR A 137 -2.35 8.36 10.89
CA THR A 137 -3.57 8.39 10.08
C THR A 137 -3.27 8.74 8.61
N ALA A 138 -2.48 9.79 8.38
CA ALA A 138 -2.10 10.20 7.03
C ALA A 138 -1.27 9.12 6.33
N LEU A 139 -0.36 8.47 7.05
CA LEU A 139 0.40 7.35 6.51
C LEU A 139 -0.52 6.17 6.13
N GLY A 140 -1.50 5.84 6.99
CA GLY A 140 -2.51 4.83 6.67
C GLY A 140 -3.29 5.15 5.39
N GLN A 141 -3.67 6.42 5.19
CA GLN A 141 -4.35 6.87 3.98
C GLN A 141 -3.52 6.65 2.71
N THR A 142 -2.23 6.94 2.75
CA THR A 142 -1.33 6.71 1.59
C THR A 142 -1.20 5.23 1.24
N LEU A 143 -1.46 4.34 2.20
CA LEU A 143 -1.43 2.89 2.04
C LEU A 143 -2.82 2.27 1.78
N GLY A 144 -3.84 3.10 1.54
CA GLY A 144 -5.16 2.66 1.12
C GLY A 144 -6.28 2.76 2.16
N ASN A 145 -6.01 3.26 3.38
CA ASN A 145 -7.03 3.53 4.39
C ASN A 145 -7.76 4.85 4.12
N ALA A 146 -8.47 4.93 3.00
CA ALA A 146 -9.12 6.16 2.55
C ALA A 146 -10.09 6.77 3.57
N GLN A 147 -10.68 5.94 4.43
CA GLN A 147 -11.65 6.35 5.46
C GLN A 147 -11.00 6.65 6.82
N SER A 148 -9.68 6.47 6.96
CA SER A 148 -8.95 6.70 8.21
C SER A 148 -9.50 5.92 9.42
N VAL A 149 -10.05 4.74 9.19
CA VAL A 149 -10.61 3.89 10.26
C VAL A 149 -9.54 3.04 10.93
N LEU A 150 -9.76 2.69 12.19
CA LEU A 150 -8.94 1.75 12.95
C LEU A 150 -9.83 0.60 13.48
N PRO A 151 -9.29 -0.63 13.61
CA PRO A 151 -7.95 -1.04 13.20
C PRO A 151 -7.80 -1.06 11.68
N TYR A 152 -6.57 -0.90 11.20
CA TYR A 152 -6.25 -1.02 9.78
C TYR A 152 -4.96 -1.81 9.62
N SER A 153 -4.96 -2.80 8.74
CA SER A 153 -3.78 -3.63 8.50
C SER A 153 -3.39 -3.64 7.02
N VAL A 154 -2.09 -3.57 6.76
CA VAL A 154 -1.52 -3.72 5.43
C VAL A 154 -0.51 -4.85 5.42
N LEU A 155 -0.47 -5.59 4.32
CA LEU A 155 0.44 -6.70 4.10
C LEU A 155 1.40 -6.38 2.97
N PHE A 156 2.69 -6.50 3.23
CA PHE A 156 3.75 -6.39 2.23
C PHE A 156 4.34 -7.76 1.93
N ALA A 157 4.58 -8.04 0.65
CA ALA A 157 5.34 -9.19 0.21
C ALA A 157 6.84 -9.04 0.54
N ALA A 158 7.60 -10.13 0.49
CA ALA A 158 9.04 -10.11 0.73
C ALA A 158 9.82 -9.18 -0.23
N ASN A 159 9.31 -8.96 -1.44
CA ASN A 159 9.89 -7.99 -2.39
C ASN A 159 9.52 -6.53 -2.09
N GLY A 160 8.82 -6.26 -0.99
CA GLY A 160 8.41 -4.93 -0.54
C GLY A 160 7.16 -4.38 -1.20
N ARG A 161 6.49 -5.14 -2.08
CA ARG A 161 5.25 -4.70 -2.74
C ARG A 161 4.06 -4.83 -1.78
N LEU A 162 3.20 -3.82 -1.75
CA LEU A 162 1.93 -3.86 -1.03
C LEU A 162 1.01 -4.91 -1.68
N LEU A 163 0.42 -5.79 -0.86
CA LEU A 163 -0.52 -6.84 -1.27
C LEU A 163 -1.96 -6.46 -0.94
N LYS A 164 -2.18 -5.84 0.23
CA LYS A 164 -3.47 -5.37 0.71
C LYS A 164 -3.26 -4.42 1.88
#